data_00d61e9337c3e6c133068e9e07e459cf
#
_entry.id   00d61e9337c3e6c133068e9e07e459cf
#
_cell.length_a   1.000
_cell.length_b   1.000
_cell.length_c   1.000
_cell.angle_alpha   90.00
_cell.angle_beta   90.00
_cell.angle_gamma   90.00
#
_symmetry.space_group_name_H-M   'P 1'
#
loop_
_entity.id
_entity.type
_entity.pdbx_description
1 polymer ?
#
loop_
_entity_poly.entity_id
_entity_poly.type
_entity_poly.pdbx_seq_one_letter_code
_entity_poly.pdbx_strand_id
1 'polypeptide(L)'
;MSFRDKSTLEFDHAINNNNNNNDETKWQDIEFIQVRYTDVPGKFLAKYYLLKDNEHFYDVCRNGIGLDGSSVKGFASIDESDLLLLPDRLTATLTPISSYKTVTVIADVHRGFGQGRLTKDPRYISQHMEEYLAENNLFCQVGAEVECFVFDDIVFNNKNTDKDNELEIISTEQYGTGKYPIRAKGGYDAPPFQDSLLEFRFKVADILKKYHSIIATNLNHEVASNGQIEINFMHNTLTKTADNVQTYKDVVRNVAKQHNKIANFMPKPIFDKKNPNSGDNGSGMHVSVSLWSKSSGSKNIFYDEDDNYAELSQEGRYYIGGMLDHASSLAAIVAPTVNSYHRMVPGFEAPVYIAWSRGNRSAVIRVPVNEKNNAKSKRIEFRAPDPSANSYLAFSAIVAAGLDGIKKKIDPGDPISENIYKMPDSRRNSLGIKSLPGSLEESLEALKNDSDYLKICFNNELLDTYMAIKQEEMIEAGERTKMSQFILYYDV
;
A
#
# COMPACT_ATOMS: atom_id res chain seq x y z
N MET A 1 23.58 19.22 20.76
CA MET A 1 22.94 17.93 20.95
C MET A 1 22.54 17.42 19.58
N SER A 2 23.13 16.33 19.11
CA SER A 2 22.87 15.78 17.78
C SER A 2 21.45 15.17 17.74
N PHE A 3 20.84 15.08 16.57
CA PHE A 3 19.54 14.44 16.35
C PHE A 3 19.50 12.99 16.93
N ARG A 4 20.67 12.34 17.06
CA ARG A 4 20.88 11.01 17.64
C ARG A 4 20.62 10.94 19.17
N ASP A 5 20.95 11.98 19.93
CA ASP A 5 20.74 11.99 21.40
C ASP A 5 19.27 12.18 21.79
N LYS A 6 18.50 12.90 20.97
CA LYS A 6 17.05 13.05 21.16
C LYS A 6 16.29 11.73 20.95
N SER A 7 16.67 10.95 19.92
CA SER A 7 15.98 9.69 19.62
C SER A 7 16.21 8.61 20.69
N THR A 8 17.36 8.63 21.37
CA THR A 8 17.67 7.71 22.47
C THR A 8 16.80 8.04 23.70
N LEU A 9 16.67 9.32 24.04
CA LEU A 9 15.83 9.77 25.17
C LEU A 9 14.33 9.59 24.88
N GLU A 10 13.88 9.80 23.63
CA GLU A 10 12.49 9.58 23.22
C GLU A 10 12.11 8.10 23.18
N PHE A 11 13.06 7.20 22.86
CA PHE A 11 12.83 5.75 22.90
C PHE A 11 12.74 5.23 24.34
N ASP A 12 13.64 5.67 25.22
CA ASP A 12 13.58 5.34 26.64
C ASP A 12 12.28 5.92 27.26
N HIS A 13 11.83 7.10 26.82
CA HIS A 13 10.53 7.66 27.18
C HIS A 13 9.35 6.92 26.53
N ALA A 14 9.46 6.43 25.29
CA ALA A 14 8.40 5.68 24.63
C ALA A 14 8.27 4.25 25.20
N ILE A 15 9.36 3.60 25.56
CA ILE A 15 9.35 2.36 26.36
C ILE A 15 8.69 2.64 27.70
N ASN A 16 9.05 3.71 28.39
CA ASN A 16 8.50 4.08 29.70
C ASN A 16 7.05 4.58 29.63
N ASN A 17 6.61 5.26 28.56
CA ASN A 17 5.24 5.76 28.40
C ASN A 17 4.25 4.73 27.83
N ASN A 18 4.71 3.71 27.06
CA ASN A 18 3.91 2.52 26.76
C ASN A 18 3.84 1.56 27.97
N ASN A 19 4.64 1.79 29.01
CA ASN A 19 4.68 1.07 30.28
C ASN A 19 3.72 1.65 31.34
N ASN A 20 2.48 1.99 30.97
CA ASN A 20 1.42 2.01 31.97
C ASN A 20 0.98 0.59 32.41
N ASN A 21 1.71 -0.44 31.97
CA ASN A 21 1.79 -1.76 32.59
C ASN A 21 3.28 -2.11 32.67
N ASN A 22 3.80 -2.17 33.90
CA ASN A 22 5.16 -2.55 34.29
C ASN A 22 5.62 -3.89 33.69
N ASP A 23 5.96 -3.95 32.41
CA ASP A 23 6.51 -5.15 31.80
C ASP A 23 7.90 -4.89 31.20
N GLU A 24 8.86 -4.55 32.09
CA GLU A 24 10.30 -4.53 31.76
C GLU A 24 10.77 -5.91 31.26
N THR A 25 9.98 -6.96 31.47
CA THR A 25 10.26 -8.33 31.04
C THR A 25 10.08 -8.52 29.53
N LYS A 26 9.33 -7.63 28.84
CA LYS A 26 9.06 -7.74 27.40
C LYS A 26 10.33 -7.79 26.55
N TRP A 27 11.35 -7.05 26.93
CA TRP A 27 12.61 -6.89 26.19
C TRP A 27 13.77 -7.71 26.76
N GLN A 28 13.53 -8.52 27.81
CA GLN A 28 14.54 -9.42 28.35
C GLN A 28 14.67 -10.68 27.48
N ASP A 29 15.88 -11.21 27.40
CA ASP A 29 16.20 -12.48 26.74
C ASP A 29 15.80 -12.54 25.25
N ILE A 30 15.97 -11.44 24.50
CA ILE A 30 15.79 -11.45 23.04
C ILE A 30 16.94 -12.25 22.42
N GLU A 31 16.58 -13.28 21.64
CA GLU A 31 17.53 -14.17 21.00
C GLU A 31 17.92 -13.70 19.60
N PHE A 32 16.93 -13.17 18.83
CA PHE A 32 17.13 -12.79 17.44
C PHE A 32 16.61 -11.40 17.15
N ILE A 33 17.27 -10.73 16.20
CA ILE A 33 16.75 -9.54 15.53
C ILE A 33 16.40 -9.86 14.07
N GLN A 34 15.22 -9.49 13.65
CA GLN A 34 14.75 -9.47 12.27
C GLN A 34 14.77 -8.03 11.78
N VAL A 35 15.68 -7.69 10.88
CA VAL A 35 15.77 -6.37 10.26
C VAL A 35 15.04 -6.40 8.92
N ARG A 36 14.00 -5.56 8.80
CA ARG A 36 13.12 -5.48 7.64
C ARG A 36 13.42 -4.24 6.82
N TYR A 37 13.30 -4.35 5.50
CA TYR A 37 13.47 -3.24 4.56
C TYR A 37 12.69 -3.54 3.29
N THR A 38 12.41 -2.50 2.48
CA THR A 38 11.56 -2.65 1.28
C THR A 38 12.37 -2.31 0.04
N ASP A 39 12.36 -3.19 -0.97
CA ASP A 39 12.98 -2.92 -2.26
C ASP A 39 12.16 -1.95 -3.12
N VAL A 40 12.69 -1.55 -4.29
CA VAL A 40 12.01 -0.59 -5.18
C VAL A 40 10.66 -1.11 -5.68
N PRO A 41 10.49 -2.38 -6.08
CA PRO A 41 9.16 -2.92 -6.42
C PRO A 41 8.15 -2.94 -5.28
N GLY A 42 8.58 -3.01 -4.01
CA GLY A 42 7.71 -3.01 -2.83
C GLY A 42 7.75 -4.28 -1.99
N LYS A 43 8.67 -5.20 -2.26
CA LYS A 43 8.82 -6.43 -1.49
C LYS A 43 9.44 -6.14 -0.13
N PHE A 44 8.80 -6.64 0.94
CA PHE A 44 9.25 -6.46 2.32
C PHE A 44 10.21 -7.57 2.73
N LEU A 45 11.50 -7.30 2.58
CA LEU A 45 12.62 -8.23 2.80
C LEU A 45 13.02 -8.32 4.27
N ALA A 46 13.74 -9.38 4.65
CA ALA A 46 14.18 -9.61 6.01
C ALA A 46 15.61 -10.15 6.09
N LYS A 47 16.39 -9.62 7.02
CA LYS A 47 17.70 -10.14 7.41
C LYS A 47 17.69 -10.47 8.88
N TYR A 48 18.28 -11.61 9.26
CA TYR A 48 18.24 -12.13 10.62
C TYR A 48 19.63 -12.18 11.24
N TYR A 49 19.72 -11.86 12.55
CA TYR A 49 20.93 -12.02 13.33
C TYR A 49 20.62 -12.60 14.70
N LEU A 50 21.56 -13.43 15.20
CA LEU A 50 21.57 -13.87 16.57
C LEU A 50 22.09 -12.74 17.44
N LEU A 51 21.38 -12.38 18.48
CA LEU A 51 21.81 -11.42 19.48
C LEU A 51 22.59 -12.16 20.58
N LYS A 52 23.68 -11.55 21.05
CA LYS A 52 24.46 -12.07 22.18
C LYS A 52 23.79 -11.72 23.50
N ASP A 53 23.23 -10.52 23.56
CA ASP A 53 22.56 -9.91 24.70
C ASP A 53 21.77 -8.69 24.26
N ASN A 54 21.12 -7.99 25.17
CA ASN A 54 20.38 -6.78 24.88
C ASN A 54 21.28 -5.62 24.45
N GLU A 55 22.53 -5.53 24.92
CA GLU A 55 23.47 -4.49 24.49
C GLU A 55 23.81 -4.64 23.02
N HIS A 56 23.98 -5.86 22.53
CA HIS A 56 24.19 -6.14 21.12
C HIS A 56 23.03 -5.67 20.22
N PHE A 57 21.77 -5.71 20.71
CA PHE A 57 20.65 -5.09 19.97
C PHE A 57 20.86 -3.58 19.77
N TYR A 58 21.26 -2.88 20.82
CA TYR A 58 21.54 -1.43 20.73
C TYR A 58 22.74 -1.14 19.84
N ASP A 59 23.75 -1.98 19.85
CA ASP A 59 24.91 -1.86 18.96
C ASP A 59 24.53 -2.05 17.49
N VAL A 60 23.70 -3.04 17.20
CA VAL A 60 23.13 -3.27 15.86
C VAL A 60 22.32 -2.05 15.39
N CYS A 61 21.49 -1.48 16.24
CA CYS A 61 20.72 -0.28 15.89
C CYS A 61 21.61 0.96 15.70
N ARG A 62 22.76 1.04 16.39
CA ARG A 62 23.69 2.17 16.29
C ARG A 62 24.61 2.06 15.08
N ASN A 63 25.13 0.88 14.84
CA ASN A 63 26.17 0.64 13.85
C ASN A 63 25.62 0.15 12.51
N GLY A 64 24.38 -0.36 12.50
CA GLY A 64 23.76 -0.96 11.32
C GLY A 64 24.30 -2.34 10.97
N ILE A 65 23.79 -2.87 9.87
CA ILE A 65 24.09 -4.21 9.36
C ILE A 65 24.43 -4.09 7.87
N GLY A 66 25.54 -4.69 7.41
CA GLY A 66 25.90 -4.72 6.02
C GLY A 66 24.86 -5.44 5.14
N LEU A 67 24.62 -4.91 3.95
CA LEU A 67 23.71 -5.45 2.95
C LEU A 67 24.41 -5.49 1.60
N ASP A 68 24.35 -6.62 0.89
CA ASP A 68 24.65 -6.67 -0.53
C ASP A 68 23.48 -6.06 -1.32
N GLY A 69 23.65 -4.83 -1.75
CA GLY A 69 22.63 -4.07 -2.49
C GLY A 69 22.41 -4.59 -3.90
N SER A 70 23.37 -5.32 -4.50
CA SER A 70 23.23 -5.90 -5.83
C SER A 70 22.24 -7.08 -5.87
N SER A 71 22.02 -7.69 -4.71
CA SER A 71 21.02 -8.75 -4.53
C SER A 71 19.60 -8.22 -4.23
N VAL A 72 19.43 -6.88 -4.16
CA VAL A 72 18.14 -6.24 -3.88
C VAL A 72 17.67 -5.47 -5.11
N LYS A 73 16.48 -5.80 -5.61
CA LYS A 73 15.98 -5.24 -6.87
C LYS A 73 15.87 -3.71 -6.79
N GLY A 74 16.65 -3.04 -7.66
CA GLY A 74 16.65 -1.59 -7.79
C GLY A 74 17.61 -0.82 -6.86
N PHE A 75 18.36 -1.47 -5.95
CA PHE A 75 19.22 -0.74 -5.01
C PHE A 75 20.59 -0.36 -5.59
N ALA A 76 21.38 -1.33 -6.00
CA ALA A 76 22.76 -1.08 -6.41
C ALA A 76 23.20 -2.00 -7.55
N SER A 77 24.25 -1.60 -8.27
CA SER A 77 25.01 -2.46 -9.15
C SER A 77 26.03 -3.30 -8.37
N ILE A 78 26.62 -4.31 -9.01
CA ILE A 78 27.55 -5.24 -8.36
C ILE A 78 28.86 -4.56 -7.91
N ASP A 79 29.24 -3.50 -8.58
CA ASP A 79 30.46 -2.70 -8.30
C ASP A 79 30.28 -1.66 -7.18
N GLU A 80 29.03 -1.37 -6.78
CA GLU A 80 28.68 -0.46 -5.68
C GLU A 80 27.75 -1.11 -4.67
N SER A 81 27.92 -2.42 -4.42
CA SER A 81 26.93 -3.24 -3.71
C SER A 81 26.92 -3.10 -2.19
N ASP A 82 27.97 -2.57 -1.58
CA ASP A 82 28.10 -2.46 -0.13
C ASP A 82 27.19 -1.39 0.47
N LEU A 83 25.99 -1.80 0.87
CA LEU A 83 25.01 -0.96 1.56
C LEU A 83 24.94 -1.28 3.05
N LEU A 84 24.29 -0.40 3.80
CA LEU A 84 24.07 -0.52 5.24
C LEU A 84 22.58 -0.41 5.58
N LEU A 85 22.06 -1.38 6.31
CA LEU A 85 20.74 -1.30 6.97
C LEU A 85 20.94 -0.68 8.35
N LEU A 86 20.34 0.48 8.59
CA LEU A 86 20.33 1.14 9.90
C LEU A 86 18.93 0.99 10.52
N PRO A 87 18.76 0.11 11.53
CA PRO A 87 17.45 -0.14 12.13
C PRO A 87 16.87 1.09 12.81
N ASP A 88 15.62 1.40 12.50
CA ASP A 88 14.84 2.44 13.18
C ASP A 88 14.22 1.86 14.46
N ARG A 89 14.81 2.17 15.60
CA ARG A 89 14.41 1.67 16.91
C ARG A 89 12.96 1.96 17.27
N LEU A 90 12.38 3.05 16.74
CA LEU A 90 10.98 3.41 16.99
C LEU A 90 9.99 2.42 16.36
N THR A 91 10.47 1.59 15.43
CA THR A 91 9.66 0.54 14.79
C THR A 91 9.79 -0.84 15.47
N ALA A 92 10.62 -0.95 16.50
CA ALA A 92 10.91 -2.22 17.16
C ALA A 92 9.68 -2.86 17.81
N THR A 93 9.41 -4.12 17.46
CA THR A 93 8.29 -4.91 18.00
C THR A 93 8.72 -6.35 18.21
N LEU A 94 8.06 -7.06 19.14
CA LEU A 94 8.23 -8.51 19.24
C LEU A 94 7.42 -9.18 18.11
N THR A 95 8.00 -10.21 17.48
CA THR A 95 7.28 -11.00 16.49
C THR A 95 6.72 -12.28 17.10
N PRO A 96 5.41 -12.58 16.92
CA PRO A 96 4.80 -13.81 17.40
C PRO A 96 4.97 -15.01 16.46
N ILE A 97 5.73 -14.85 15.37
CA ILE A 97 5.80 -15.81 14.28
C ILE A 97 6.76 -16.96 14.57
N SER A 98 7.77 -16.70 15.41
CA SER A 98 8.81 -17.65 15.80
C SER A 98 8.59 -18.18 17.20
N SER A 99 9.03 -19.42 17.47
CA SER A 99 9.18 -19.95 18.84
C SER A 99 10.34 -19.31 19.60
N TYR A 100 11.28 -18.70 18.87
CA TYR A 100 12.39 -17.94 19.44
C TYR A 100 11.97 -16.49 19.70
N LYS A 101 12.46 -15.92 20.80
CA LYS A 101 12.16 -14.54 21.16
C LYS A 101 12.87 -13.58 20.20
N THR A 102 12.12 -13.09 19.21
CA THR A 102 12.63 -12.30 18.10
C THR A 102 12.07 -10.89 18.14
N VAL A 103 12.95 -9.88 18.06
CA VAL A 103 12.56 -8.49 17.81
C VAL A 103 12.58 -8.21 16.32
N THR A 104 11.51 -7.62 15.80
CA THR A 104 11.43 -7.12 14.42
C THR A 104 11.60 -5.62 14.42
N VAL A 105 12.38 -5.10 13.47
CA VAL A 105 12.63 -3.66 13.31
C VAL A 105 12.75 -3.31 11.82
N ILE A 106 12.20 -2.17 11.42
CA ILE A 106 12.33 -1.64 10.05
C ILE A 106 13.63 -0.82 9.97
N ALA A 107 14.37 -0.97 8.90
CA ALA A 107 15.63 -0.25 8.70
C ALA A 107 15.54 0.78 7.58
N ASP A 108 16.29 1.82 7.75
CA ASP A 108 16.66 2.78 6.72
C ASP A 108 17.87 2.27 5.96
N VAL A 109 17.90 2.44 4.63
CA VAL A 109 19.02 1.99 3.80
C VAL A 109 20.00 3.12 3.55
N HIS A 110 21.28 2.86 3.76
CA HIS A 110 22.39 3.79 3.59
C HIS A 110 23.41 3.26 2.58
N ARG A 111 24.17 4.17 1.92
CA ARG A 111 25.24 3.84 0.95
C ARG A 111 26.50 3.27 1.59
N GLY A 112 26.54 3.09 2.89
CA GLY A 112 27.67 2.67 3.70
C GLY A 112 27.83 3.55 4.93
N PHE A 113 28.89 3.30 5.71
CA PHE A 113 29.14 4.05 6.94
C PHE A 113 29.44 5.53 6.63
N GLY A 114 28.57 6.42 7.11
CA GLY A 114 28.76 7.87 6.98
C GLY A 114 28.53 8.46 5.58
N GLN A 115 28.09 7.65 4.59
CA GLN A 115 27.89 8.11 3.21
C GLN A 115 26.44 8.58 2.92
N GLY A 116 25.58 8.64 3.95
CA GLY A 116 24.21 9.11 3.84
C GLY A 116 23.21 8.03 3.38
N ARG A 117 21.96 8.45 3.19
CA ARG A 117 20.85 7.59 2.79
C ARG A 117 20.98 7.11 1.35
N LEU A 118 20.51 5.90 1.08
CA LEU A 118 20.30 5.45 -0.30
C LEU A 118 19.12 6.22 -0.88
N THR A 119 19.37 6.99 -1.93
CA THR A 119 18.36 7.87 -2.56
C THR A 119 17.24 7.11 -3.30
N LYS A 120 17.43 5.79 -3.51
CA LYS A 120 16.43 4.86 -4.08
C LYS A 120 15.69 4.04 -3.02
N ASP A 121 16.01 4.20 -1.74
CA ASP A 121 15.24 3.56 -0.65
C ASP A 121 13.81 4.10 -0.61
N PRO A 122 12.78 3.26 -0.83
CA PRO A 122 11.39 3.73 -0.84
C PRO A 122 10.96 4.40 0.47
N ARG A 123 11.45 3.90 1.62
CA ARG A 123 11.16 4.49 2.92
C ARG A 123 11.75 5.89 3.04
N TYR A 124 12.93 6.14 2.48
CA TYR A 124 13.52 7.46 2.41
C TYR A 124 12.64 8.45 1.62
N ILE A 125 12.04 8.01 0.50
CA ILE A 125 11.17 8.86 -0.31
C ILE A 125 9.97 9.34 0.51
N SER A 126 9.38 8.47 1.32
CA SER A 126 8.25 8.85 2.18
C SER A 126 8.66 9.80 3.31
N GLN A 127 9.83 9.59 3.92
CA GLN A 127 10.40 10.49 4.93
C GLN A 127 10.75 11.85 4.32
N HIS A 128 11.32 11.89 3.12
CA HIS A 128 11.63 13.13 2.41
C HIS A 128 10.36 13.92 2.07
N MET A 129 9.26 13.25 1.71
CA MET A 129 7.96 13.91 1.54
C MET A 129 7.45 14.52 2.86
N GLU A 130 7.60 13.82 3.99
CA GLU A 130 7.21 14.36 5.30
C GLU A 130 8.08 15.54 5.71
N GLU A 131 9.38 15.52 5.38
CA GLU A 131 10.31 16.65 5.57
C GLU A 131 9.86 17.86 4.74
N TYR A 132 9.59 17.67 3.44
CA TYR A 132 9.08 18.73 2.56
C TYR A 132 7.77 19.36 3.09
N LEU A 133 6.82 18.53 3.54
CA LEU A 133 5.60 19.04 4.17
C LEU A 133 5.91 19.85 5.43
N ALA A 134 6.83 19.36 6.26
CA ALA A 134 7.21 20.03 7.50
C ALA A 134 7.86 21.41 7.26
N GLU A 135 8.70 21.54 6.25
CA GLU A 135 9.30 22.81 5.83
C GLU A 135 8.25 23.82 5.36
N ASN A 136 7.13 23.33 4.81
CA ASN A 136 5.99 24.15 4.40
C ASN A 136 4.91 24.30 5.50
N ASN A 137 5.22 24.01 6.76
CA ASN A 137 4.32 24.04 7.91
C ASN A 137 3.06 23.15 7.74
N LEU A 138 3.20 22.05 7.01
CA LEU A 138 2.16 21.06 6.77
C LEU A 138 2.54 19.70 7.35
N PHE A 139 1.56 18.83 7.50
CA PHE A 139 1.71 17.38 7.62
C PHE A 139 0.50 16.71 6.98
N CYS A 140 0.62 15.45 6.61
CA CYS A 140 -0.51 14.67 6.11
C CYS A 140 -0.84 13.50 7.04
N GLN A 141 -2.11 13.11 7.01
CA GLN A 141 -2.59 11.84 7.53
C GLN A 141 -3.00 10.99 6.33
N VAL A 142 -2.55 9.74 6.34
CA VAL A 142 -2.83 8.76 5.29
C VAL A 142 -3.52 7.57 5.90
N GLY A 143 -4.61 7.09 5.28
CA GLY A 143 -5.29 5.83 5.60
C GLY A 143 -5.29 4.93 4.38
N ALA A 144 -5.08 3.64 4.57
CA ALA A 144 -5.11 2.65 3.51
C ALA A 144 -6.13 1.55 3.83
N GLU A 145 -6.93 1.18 2.83
CA GLU A 145 -7.91 0.09 2.86
C GLU A 145 -7.34 -1.03 1.98
N VAL A 146 -6.73 -2.06 2.60
CA VAL A 146 -5.93 -3.07 1.87
C VAL A 146 -6.68 -4.37 1.78
N GLU A 147 -7.17 -4.69 0.59
CA GLU A 147 -7.83 -5.96 0.29
C GLU A 147 -6.82 -7.05 -0.10
N CYS A 148 -7.16 -8.30 0.14
CA CYS A 148 -6.41 -9.45 -0.36
C CYS A 148 -7.29 -10.71 -0.43
N PHE A 149 -6.78 -11.74 -1.12
CA PHE A 149 -7.38 -13.08 -1.11
C PHE A 149 -6.63 -13.99 -0.14
N VAL A 150 -7.36 -14.91 0.50
CA VAL A 150 -6.80 -15.97 1.35
C VAL A 150 -7.34 -17.30 0.85
N PHE A 151 -6.53 -17.99 0.05
CA PHE A 151 -6.84 -19.26 -0.57
C PHE A 151 -6.50 -20.45 0.34
N ASP A 152 -7.21 -21.56 0.15
CA ASP A 152 -6.85 -22.83 0.81
C ASP A 152 -5.63 -23.45 0.15
N ASP A 153 -5.54 -23.42 -1.19
CA ASP A 153 -4.38 -23.94 -1.93
C ASP A 153 -4.28 -23.32 -3.33
N ILE A 154 -3.10 -23.45 -3.93
CA ILE A 154 -2.81 -23.07 -5.31
C ILE A 154 -2.00 -24.18 -5.96
N VAL A 155 -2.57 -24.81 -6.98
CA VAL A 155 -1.97 -25.95 -7.68
C VAL A 155 -1.47 -25.52 -9.05
N PHE A 156 -0.19 -25.71 -9.29
CA PHE A 156 0.45 -25.48 -10.57
C PHE A 156 0.52 -26.81 -11.34
N ASN A 157 -0.39 -27.03 -12.29
CA ASN A 157 -0.43 -28.23 -13.11
C ASN A 157 0.56 -28.14 -14.28
N ASN A 158 1.76 -28.65 -14.07
CA ASN A 158 2.82 -28.69 -15.09
C ASN A 158 2.71 -29.99 -15.94
N LYS A 159 1.58 -30.20 -16.62
CA LYS A 159 1.47 -31.31 -17.57
C LYS A 159 2.11 -30.89 -18.90
N ASN A 160 3.13 -31.63 -19.32
CA ASN A 160 3.89 -31.48 -20.59
C ASN A 160 3.01 -31.71 -21.84
N THR A 161 1.93 -30.97 -21.98
CA THR A 161 1.11 -30.98 -23.19
C THR A 161 0.87 -29.53 -23.59
N ASP A 162 1.00 -29.21 -24.87
CA ASP A 162 0.88 -27.90 -25.52
C ASP A 162 -0.44 -27.15 -25.30
N LYS A 163 -1.18 -27.47 -24.27
CA LYS A 163 -2.42 -26.82 -23.86
C LYS A 163 -2.33 -26.38 -22.40
N ASP A 164 -2.17 -25.11 -22.22
CA ASP A 164 -2.42 -24.31 -21.01
C ASP A 164 -1.93 -24.97 -19.70
N ASN A 165 -0.78 -24.53 -19.20
CA ASN A 165 -0.38 -24.72 -17.82
C ASN A 165 -1.51 -24.18 -16.94
N GLU A 166 -2.36 -25.06 -16.43
CA GLU A 166 -3.52 -24.70 -15.63
C GLU A 166 -3.08 -24.36 -14.22
N LEU A 167 -3.31 -23.11 -13.84
CA LEU A 167 -3.29 -22.66 -12.47
C LEU A 167 -4.67 -22.92 -11.87
N GLU A 168 -4.76 -23.76 -10.86
CA GLU A 168 -5.97 -24.00 -10.09
C GLU A 168 -5.87 -23.31 -8.74
N ILE A 169 -6.84 -22.45 -8.43
CA ILE A 169 -7.00 -21.79 -7.14
C ILE A 169 -8.10 -22.51 -6.39
N ILE A 170 -7.81 -22.97 -5.18
CA ILE A 170 -8.73 -23.70 -4.32
C ILE A 170 -9.18 -22.81 -3.18
N SER A 171 -10.49 -22.65 -3.00
CA SER A 171 -11.07 -21.93 -1.89
C SER A 171 -12.29 -22.66 -1.33
N THR A 172 -12.37 -22.73 -0.01
CA THR A 172 -13.56 -23.24 0.73
C THR A 172 -14.85 -22.50 0.37
N GLU A 173 -14.74 -21.25 -0.08
CA GLU A 173 -15.85 -20.39 -0.46
C GLU A 173 -16.13 -20.38 -1.96
N GLN A 174 -15.37 -21.11 -2.76
CA GLN A 174 -15.53 -21.14 -4.21
C GLN A 174 -16.91 -21.63 -4.61
N TYR A 175 -17.61 -20.84 -5.44
CA TYR A 175 -18.94 -21.17 -5.90
C TYR A 175 -18.96 -22.49 -6.71
N GLY A 176 -19.82 -23.41 -6.32
CA GLY A 176 -20.02 -24.69 -6.99
C GLY A 176 -19.09 -25.82 -6.53
N THR A 177 -17.95 -25.53 -5.89
CA THR A 177 -16.96 -26.55 -5.46
C THR A 177 -16.55 -26.41 -4.00
N GLY A 178 -16.65 -25.24 -3.42
CA GLY A 178 -16.28 -24.96 -2.03
C GLY A 178 -17.26 -25.59 -1.02
N LYS A 179 -16.78 -25.79 0.21
CA LYS A 179 -17.57 -26.33 1.33
C LYS A 179 -18.62 -25.33 1.84
N TYR A 180 -18.32 -24.05 1.80
CA TYR A 180 -19.20 -22.94 2.18
C TYR A 180 -19.34 -21.97 0.99
N PRO A 181 -19.99 -22.38 -0.10
CA PRO A 181 -19.92 -21.68 -1.36
C PRO A 181 -20.62 -20.32 -1.29
N ILE A 182 -19.93 -19.29 -1.74
CA ILE A 182 -20.44 -17.95 -1.93
C ILE A 182 -20.67 -17.73 -3.43
N ARG A 183 -21.80 -17.13 -3.81
CA ARG A 183 -22.06 -16.78 -5.22
C ARG A 183 -21.05 -15.72 -5.68
N ALA A 184 -20.66 -15.77 -6.96
CA ALA A 184 -19.82 -14.74 -7.55
C ALA A 184 -20.37 -13.33 -7.24
N LYS A 185 -19.52 -12.45 -6.77
CA LYS A 185 -19.87 -11.09 -6.29
C LYS A 185 -20.89 -11.04 -5.13
N GLY A 186 -21.03 -12.11 -4.38
CA GLY A 186 -21.98 -12.22 -3.26
C GLY A 186 -21.34 -12.28 -1.88
N GLY A 187 -20.01 -11.98 -1.78
CA GLY A 187 -19.27 -12.12 -0.53
C GLY A 187 -19.36 -10.94 0.44
N TYR A 188 -19.82 -9.78 -0.02
CA TYR A 188 -19.82 -8.58 0.82
C TYR A 188 -20.64 -8.79 2.10
N ASP A 189 -19.98 -8.59 3.26
CA ASP A 189 -20.57 -8.83 4.59
C ASP A 189 -21.18 -10.25 4.74
N ALA A 190 -20.49 -11.28 4.19
CA ALA A 190 -20.96 -12.65 4.28
C ALA A 190 -21.32 -13.05 5.72
N PRO A 191 -22.45 -13.74 5.93
CA PRO A 191 -22.87 -14.12 7.29
C PRO A 191 -21.91 -15.18 7.88
N PRO A 192 -21.77 -15.28 9.21
CA PRO A 192 -20.76 -16.12 9.87
C PRO A 192 -20.76 -17.61 9.46
N PHE A 193 -21.90 -18.14 9.03
CA PHE A 193 -21.98 -19.55 8.59
C PHE A 193 -21.39 -19.80 7.19
N GLN A 194 -21.19 -18.74 6.38
CA GLN A 194 -20.57 -18.80 5.06
C GLN A 194 -19.15 -18.21 5.07
N ASP A 195 -18.86 -17.30 5.98
CA ASP A 195 -17.58 -16.62 6.13
C ASP A 195 -16.53 -17.54 6.77
N SER A 196 -15.79 -18.25 5.96
CA SER A 196 -14.78 -19.21 6.41
C SER A 196 -13.54 -18.54 7.00
N LEU A 197 -13.38 -17.22 6.83
CA LEU A 197 -12.19 -16.43 7.23
C LEU A 197 -12.46 -15.49 8.41
N LEU A 198 -13.61 -15.59 9.10
CA LEU A 198 -13.93 -14.72 10.24
C LEU A 198 -12.88 -14.81 11.35
N GLU A 199 -12.59 -16.02 11.83
CA GLU A 199 -11.57 -16.24 12.87
C GLU A 199 -10.16 -15.89 12.40
N PHE A 200 -9.86 -16.09 11.13
CA PHE A 200 -8.60 -15.65 10.52
C PHE A 200 -8.40 -14.14 10.66
N ARG A 201 -9.42 -13.34 10.30
CA ARG A 201 -9.37 -11.88 10.41
C ARG A 201 -9.24 -11.42 11.86
N PHE A 202 -9.94 -12.08 12.79
CA PHE A 202 -9.79 -11.80 14.22
C PHE A 202 -8.37 -12.06 14.70
N LYS A 203 -7.75 -13.16 14.28
CA LYS A 203 -6.37 -13.48 14.63
C LYS A 203 -5.38 -12.47 14.09
N VAL A 204 -5.54 -12.04 12.83
CA VAL A 204 -4.71 -10.98 12.23
C VAL A 204 -4.85 -9.68 13.02
N ALA A 205 -6.08 -9.24 13.31
CA ALA A 205 -6.33 -8.00 14.05
C ALA A 205 -5.76 -8.04 15.49
N ASP A 206 -5.85 -9.17 16.17
CA ASP A 206 -5.27 -9.36 17.51
C ASP A 206 -3.73 -9.22 17.48
N ILE A 207 -3.07 -9.86 16.52
CA ILE A 207 -1.61 -9.76 16.34
C ILE A 207 -1.20 -8.32 16.02
N LEU A 208 -1.87 -7.67 15.06
CA LEU A 208 -1.60 -6.28 14.69
C LEU A 208 -1.69 -5.34 15.90
N LYS A 209 -2.75 -5.47 16.69
CA LYS A 209 -2.96 -4.66 17.90
C LYS A 209 -1.93 -4.96 18.97
N LYS A 210 -1.72 -6.24 19.29
CA LYS A 210 -0.94 -6.66 20.46
C LYS A 210 0.56 -6.46 20.28
N TYR A 211 1.07 -6.71 19.07
CA TYR A 211 2.51 -6.70 18.82
C TYR A 211 2.97 -5.45 18.06
N HIS A 212 2.13 -4.91 17.17
CA HIS A 212 2.53 -3.81 16.26
C HIS A 212 1.85 -2.48 16.57
N SER A 213 0.96 -2.43 17.58
CA SER A 213 0.17 -1.23 17.91
C SER A 213 -0.65 -0.71 16.72
N ILE A 214 -1.00 -1.58 15.77
CA ILE A 214 -1.86 -1.28 14.62
C ILE A 214 -3.29 -1.65 15.02
N ILE A 215 -4.16 -0.65 15.12
CA ILE A 215 -5.55 -0.83 15.54
C ILE A 215 -6.43 -1.02 14.31
N ALA A 216 -6.95 -2.23 14.12
CA ALA A 216 -7.96 -2.49 13.10
C ALA A 216 -9.26 -1.78 13.42
N THR A 217 -9.92 -1.23 12.39
CA THR A 217 -11.20 -0.52 12.49
C THR A 217 -12.35 -1.33 11.91
N ASN A 218 -12.13 -2.01 10.78
CA ASN A 218 -13.09 -2.88 10.12
C ASN A 218 -12.44 -4.21 9.73
N LEU A 219 -13.21 -5.28 9.72
CA LEU A 219 -12.78 -6.66 9.42
C LEU A 219 -13.78 -7.29 8.45
N ASN A 220 -13.79 -6.84 7.20
CA ASN A 220 -14.83 -7.19 6.23
C ASN A 220 -14.50 -8.49 5.48
N HIS A 221 -15.53 -9.27 5.17
CA HIS A 221 -15.51 -10.15 4.01
C HIS A 221 -15.86 -9.29 2.80
N GLU A 222 -15.05 -9.36 1.76
CA GLU A 222 -15.21 -8.56 0.56
C GLU A 222 -16.10 -9.24 -0.50
N VAL A 223 -16.32 -8.52 -1.62
CA VAL A 223 -17.34 -8.87 -2.63
C VAL A 223 -17.03 -10.18 -3.33
N ALA A 224 -15.76 -10.53 -3.53
CA ALA A 224 -15.38 -11.75 -4.25
C ALA A 224 -15.67 -13.03 -3.45
N SER A 225 -15.96 -14.12 -4.17
CA SER A 225 -16.43 -15.38 -3.63
C SER A 225 -15.34 -16.38 -3.27
N ASN A 226 -14.07 -16.01 -3.32
CA ASN A 226 -12.95 -16.93 -3.16
C ASN A 226 -12.06 -16.58 -1.97
N GLY A 227 -12.63 -16.09 -0.89
CA GLY A 227 -11.89 -15.74 0.31
C GLY A 227 -11.24 -14.36 0.25
N GLN A 228 -11.94 -13.37 -0.32
CA GLN A 228 -11.47 -11.99 -0.30
C GLN A 228 -11.80 -11.32 1.03
N ILE A 229 -10.79 -10.69 1.62
CA ILE A 229 -10.91 -9.97 2.90
C ILE A 229 -10.37 -8.55 2.77
N GLU A 230 -10.88 -7.68 3.62
CA GLU A 230 -10.36 -6.34 3.88
C GLU A 230 -10.21 -6.13 5.39
N ILE A 231 -9.04 -5.68 5.82
CA ILE A 231 -8.82 -5.26 7.21
C ILE A 231 -8.33 -3.82 7.18
N ASN A 232 -9.21 -2.90 7.56
CA ASN A 232 -8.88 -1.49 7.67
C ASN A 232 -8.28 -1.20 9.04
N PHE A 233 -7.33 -0.29 9.09
CA PHE A 233 -6.70 0.16 10.31
C PHE A 233 -6.64 1.69 10.40
N MET A 234 -6.42 2.20 11.60
CA MET A 234 -6.38 3.64 11.84
C MET A 234 -5.30 4.31 10.98
N HIS A 235 -5.65 5.46 10.42
CA HIS A 235 -4.72 6.33 9.69
C HIS A 235 -3.58 6.81 10.58
N ASN A 236 -2.46 7.15 9.97
CA ASN A 236 -1.28 7.70 10.62
C ASN A 236 -0.55 8.68 9.67
N THR A 237 0.64 9.15 10.04
CA THR A 237 1.50 9.90 9.13
C THR A 237 1.89 9.03 7.92
N LEU A 238 2.39 9.64 6.86
CA LEU A 238 2.63 8.98 5.58
C LEU A 238 3.56 7.77 5.72
N THR A 239 4.76 7.98 6.25
CA THR A 239 5.76 6.91 6.43
C THR A 239 5.25 5.82 7.38
N LYS A 240 4.63 6.21 8.50
CA LYS A 240 4.08 5.25 9.46
C LYS A 240 2.95 4.42 8.86
N THR A 241 2.08 4.99 8.04
CA THR A 241 1.04 4.22 7.34
C THR A 241 1.63 3.25 6.33
N ALA A 242 2.69 3.65 5.60
CA ALA A 242 3.40 2.75 4.70
C ALA A 242 4.09 1.59 5.46
N ASP A 243 4.77 1.87 6.58
CA ASP A 243 5.30 0.84 7.50
C ASP A 243 4.19 -0.11 7.98
N ASN A 244 3.00 0.42 8.31
CA ASN A 244 1.85 -0.36 8.77
C ASN A 244 1.29 -1.27 7.66
N VAL A 245 1.23 -0.80 6.40
CA VAL A 245 0.80 -1.62 5.24
C VAL A 245 1.77 -2.78 5.03
N GLN A 246 3.08 -2.55 5.07
CA GLN A 246 4.08 -3.60 4.95
C GLN A 246 3.97 -4.64 6.08
N THR A 247 3.82 -4.14 7.31
CA THR A 247 3.61 -5.00 8.49
C THR A 247 2.31 -5.80 8.39
N TYR A 248 1.22 -5.18 7.94
CA TYR A 248 -0.06 -5.83 7.72
C TYR A 248 0.06 -6.99 6.71
N LYS A 249 0.65 -6.74 5.54
CA LYS A 249 0.87 -7.78 4.52
C LYS A 249 1.70 -8.95 5.08
N ASP A 250 2.75 -8.65 5.85
CA ASP A 250 3.58 -9.67 6.48
C ASP A 250 2.80 -10.49 7.52
N VAL A 251 2.04 -9.85 8.40
CA VAL A 251 1.22 -10.53 9.41
C VAL A 251 0.16 -11.42 8.74
N VAL A 252 -0.55 -10.91 7.72
CA VAL A 252 -1.58 -11.68 7.00
C VAL A 252 -0.97 -12.94 6.36
N ARG A 253 0.19 -12.81 5.68
CA ARG A 253 0.88 -13.96 5.08
C ARG A 253 1.34 -14.99 6.12
N ASN A 254 1.88 -14.53 7.23
CA ASN A 254 2.35 -15.41 8.29
C ASN A 254 1.20 -16.13 9.02
N VAL A 255 0.10 -15.44 9.28
CA VAL A 255 -1.10 -16.07 9.84
C VAL A 255 -1.69 -17.05 8.82
N ALA A 256 -1.75 -16.72 7.53
CA ALA A 256 -2.20 -17.64 6.50
C ALA A 256 -1.36 -18.93 6.50
N LYS A 257 -0.03 -18.80 6.53
CA LYS A 257 0.88 -19.95 6.61
C LYS A 257 0.62 -20.81 7.85
N GLN A 258 0.37 -20.20 9.02
CA GLN A 258 0.06 -20.94 10.26
C GLN A 258 -1.29 -21.69 10.18
N HIS A 259 -2.21 -21.22 9.35
CA HIS A 259 -3.52 -21.83 9.09
C HIS A 259 -3.54 -22.75 7.85
N ASN A 260 -2.37 -23.09 7.27
CA ASN A 260 -2.24 -23.83 6.02
C ASN A 260 -3.03 -23.19 4.88
N LYS A 261 -2.98 -21.88 4.79
CA LYS A 261 -3.62 -21.05 3.75
C LYS A 261 -2.57 -20.18 3.05
N ILE A 262 -2.97 -19.58 1.95
CA ILE A 262 -2.10 -18.75 1.10
C ILE A 262 -2.75 -17.37 0.97
N ALA A 263 -2.11 -16.34 1.52
CA ALA A 263 -2.54 -14.96 1.33
C ALA A 263 -1.91 -14.38 0.06
N ASN A 264 -2.74 -13.76 -0.78
CA ASN A 264 -2.34 -13.22 -2.07
C ASN A 264 -2.82 -11.76 -2.21
N PHE A 265 -1.88 -10.86 -2.48
CA PHE A 265 -2.12 -9.42 -2.64
C PHE A 265 -2.09 -8.97 -4.11
N MET A 266 -2.17 -9.89 -5.07
CA MET A 266 -2.35 -9.53 -6.47
C MET A 266 -3.67 -8.76 -6.68
N PRO A 267 -3.69 -7.73 -7.53
CA PRO A 267 -4.89 -6.95 -7.83
C PRO A 267 -6.05 -7.78 -8.41
N LYS A 268 -5.73 -8.80 -9.21
CA LYS A 268 -6.74 -9.67 -9.86
C LYS A 268 -6.19 -11.09 -10.06
N PRO A 269 -6.07 -11.89 -8.99
CA PRO A 269 -5.53 -13.26 -9.12
C PRO A 269 -6.47 -14.18 -9.92
N ILE A 270 -7.79 -13.92 -9.88
CA ILE A 270 -8.82 -14.70 -10.57
C ILE A 270 -9.34 -13.88 -11.76
N PHE A 271 -8.82 -14.17 -12.96
CA PHE A 271 -9.23 -13.52 -14.20
C PHE A 271 -9.24 -14.49 -15.38
N ASP A 272 -9.99 -14.15 -16.41
CA ASP A 272 -10.00 -14.88 -17.69
C ASP A 272 -9.53 -13.93 -18.81
N LYS A 273 -8.41 -14.24 -19.45
CA LYS A 273 -7.85 -13.46 -20.55
C LYS A 273 -8.77 -13.40 -21.77
N LYS A 274 -9.56 -14.47 -22.00
CA LYS A 274 -10.48 -14.55 -23.16
C LYS A 274 -11.77 -13.82 -22.93
N ASN A 275 -12.14 -13.62 -21.68
CA ASN A 275 -13.32 -12.87 -21.26
C ASN A 275 -13.01 -11.98 -20.05
N PRO A 276 -12.43 -10.78 -20.27
CA PRO A 276 -12.08 -9.86 -19.19
C PRO A 276 -13.25 -9.45 -18.29
N ASN A 277 -14.48 -9.59 -18.81
CA ASN A 277 -15.72 -9.31 -18.08
C ASN A 277 -16.24 -10.49 -17.26
N SER A 278 -15.53 -11.63 -17.28
CA SER A 278 -15.81 -12.79 -16.42
C SER A 278 -14.89 -12.82 -15.21
N GLY A 279 -15.20 -13.68 -14.26
CA GLY A 279 -14.45 -13.83 -13.02
C GLY A 279 -15.07 -13.06 -11.86
N ASP A 280 -14.35 -12.96 -10.76
CA ASP A 280 -14.77 -12.29 -9.55
C ASP A 280 -14.15 -10.89 -9.41
N ASN A 281 -14.47 -10.14 -8.35
CA ASN A 281 -13.87 -8.82 -8.11
C ASN A 281 -12.34 -8.92 -7.89
N GLY A 282 -11.63 -7.83 -8.10
CA GLY A 282 -10.21 -7.70 -7.78
C GLY A 282 -10.02 -7.01 -6.43
N SER A 283 -8.77 -6.98 -5.94
CA SER A 283 -8.38 -6.33 -4.70
C SER A 283 -7.87 -4.91 -4.93
N GLY A 284 -8.39 -3.95 -4.17
CA GLY A 284 -7.95 -2.56 -4.12
C GLY A 284 -7.10 -2.26 -2.89
N MET A 285 -6.40 -1.13 -2.96
CA MET A 285 -5.82 -0.46 -1.79
C MET A 285 -6.23 1.01 -1.86
N HIS A 286 -7.45 1.31 -1.44
CA HIS A 286 -7.92 2.69 -1.48
C HIS A 286 -7.13 3.55 -0.51
N VAL A 287 -6.67 4.72 -0.97
CA VAL A 287 -5.82 5.61 -0.18
C VAL A 287 -6.56 6.90 0.15
N SER A 288 -6.79 7.13 1.42
CA SER A 288 -7.38 8.36 1.95
C SER A 288 -6.28 9.29 2.44
N VAL A 289 -6.30 10.56 2.02
CA VAL A 289 -5.34 11.59 2.45
C VAL A 289 -6.09 12.79 3.02
N SER A 290 -5.53 13.37 4.08
CA SER A 290 -5.87 14.70 4.56
C SER A 290 -4.61 15.50 4.85
N LEU A 291 -4.62 16.80 4.52
CA LEU A 291 -3.52 17.72 4.82
C LEU A 291 -3.89 18.62 6.00
N TRP A 292 -2.89 18.89 6.83
CA TRP A 292 -3.05 19.65 8.06
C TRP A 292 -1.98 20.72 8.18
N SER A 293 -2.39 21.89 8.62
CA SER A 293 -1.46 22.97 9.00
C SER A 293 -0.89 22.70 10.40
N LYS A 294 0.43 22.93 10.57
CA LYS A 294 1.11 22.89 11.89
C LYS A 294 0.89 24.18 12.71
N SER A 295 0.28 25.22 12.14
CA SER A 295 -0.06 26.44 12.87
C SER A 295 -1.05 26.14 14.01
N SER A 296 -1.14 27.02 15.01
CA SER A 296 -1.84 26.82 16.28
C SER A 296 -3.17 26.07 16.16
N GLY A 297 -3.19 24.82 16.65
CA GLY A 297 -4.39 23.99 16.73
C GLY A 297 -4.56 22.91 15.65
N SER A 298 -3.58 22.67 14.80
CA SER A 298 -3.60 21.62 13.75
C SER A 298 -4.91 21.61 12.95
N LYS A 299 -5.06 22.53 11.99
CA LYS A 299 -6.26 22.67 11.17
C LYS A 299 -6.18 21.75 9.93
N ASN A 300 -7.23 20.97 9.68
CA ASN A 300 -7.41 20.26 8.41
C ASN A 300 -7.68 21.27 7.29
N ILE A 301 -6.77 21.38 6.32
CA ILE A 301 -6.88 22.40 5.26
C ILE A 301 -7.88 22.03 4.17
N PHE A 302 -8.36 20.77 4.15
CA PHE A 302 -9.40 20.35 3.20
C PHE A 302 -10.82 20.68 3.66
N TYR A 303 -10.99 21.12 4.91
CA TYR A 303 -12.31 21.40 5.47
C TYR A 303 -12.73 22.85 5.31
N ASP A 304 -13.97 23.04 4.85
CA ASP A 304 -14.68 24.32 4.78
C ASP A 304 -16.15 24.08 5.15
N GLU A 305 -16.59 24.69 6.27
CA GLU A 305 -17.96 24.54 6.77
C GLU A 305 -19.03 25.23 5.89
N ASP A 306 -18.60 26.21 5.10
CA ASP A 306 -19.48 27.00 4.23
C ASP A 306 -19.71 26.33 2.86
N ASP A 307 -18.93 25.30 2.50
CA ASP A 307 -19.15 24.54 1.26
C ASP A 307 -20.35 23.59 1.40
N ASN A 308 -21.41 23.88 0.64
CA ASN A 308 -22.67 23.15 0.71
C ASN A 308 -22.64 21.77 0.04
N TYR A 309 -21.62 21.46 -0.79
CA TYR A 309 -21.56 20.18 -1.53
C TYR A 309 -20.89 19.08 -0.70
N ALA A 310 -19.70 19.32 -0.22
CA ALA A 310 -18.89 18.30 0.45
C ALA A 310 -18.17 18.79 1.70
N GLU A 311 -18.43 20.03 2.17
CA GLU A 311 -17.64 20.72 3.19
C GLU A 311 -16.15 20.72 2.84
N LEU A 312 -15.83 20.92 1.56
CA LEU A 312 -14.49 20.84 0.98
C LEU A 312 -13.96 22.24 0.65
N SER A 313 -12.81 22.58 1.19
CA SER A 313 -12.15 23.86 0.94
C SER A 313 -11.67 23.99 -0.52
N GLN A 314 -11.29 25.20 -0.90
CA GLN A 314 -10.70 25.46 -2.21
C GLN A 314 -9.35 24.74 -2.37
N GLU A 315 -8.53 24.64 -1.31
CA GLU A 315 -7.29 23.86 -1.30
C GLU A 315 -7.58 22.37 -1.53
N GLY A 316 -8.63 21.82 -0.90
CA GLY A 316 -9.07 20.45 -1.15
C GLY A 316 -9.51 20.22 -2.59
N ARG A 317 -10.19 21.20 -3.22
CA ARG A 317 -10.55 21.15 -4.65
C ARG A 317 -9.31 21.19 -5.54
N TYR A 318 -8.36 22.08 -5.28
CA TYR A 318 -7.11 22.11 -6.05
C TYR A 318 -6.29 20.84 -5.87
N TYR A 319 -6.29 20.24 -4.68
CA TYR A 319 -5.66 18.94 -4.44
C TYR A 319 -6.26 17.85 -5.31
N ILE A 320 -7.60 17.78 -5.40
CA ILE A 320 -8.31 16.88 -6.32
C ILE A 320 -7.92 17.18 -7.77
N GLY A 321 -7.86 18.46 -8.13
CA GLY A 321 -7.47 18.90 -9.49
C GLY A 321 -6.10 18.32 -9.90
N GLY A 322 -5.10 18.42 -9.02
CA GLY A 322 -3.78 17.85 -9.27
C GLY A 322 -3.80 16.33 -9.38
N MET A 323 -4.54 15.66 -8.53
CA MET A 323 -4.67 14.19 -8.60
C MET A 323 -5.36 13.72 -9.89
N LEU A 324 -6.35 14.46 -10.42
CA LEU A 324 -7.01 14.15 -11.68
C LEU A 324 -6.11 14.45 -12.87
N ASP A 325 -5.36 15.55 -12.85
CA ASP A 325 -4.44 15.95 -13.92
C ASP A 325 -3.33 14.90 -14.11
N HIS A 326 -2.77 14.42 -12.99
CA HIS A 326 -1.71 13.42 -12.97
C HIS A 326 -2.20 11.96 -12.88
N ALA A 327 -3.52 11.70 -12.95
CA ALA A 327 -4.08 10.36 -12.71
C ALA A 327 -3.50 9.27 -13.61
N SER A 328 -3.19 9.61 -14.88
CA SER A 328 -2.62 8.65 -15.85
C SER A 328 -1.17 8.29 -15.52
N SER A 329 -0.36 9.26 -15.11
CA SER A 329 1.04 9.01 -14.68
C SER A 329 1.10 8.35 -13.30
N LEU A 330 0.21 8.75 -12.37
CA LEU A 330 0.08 8.10 -11.06
C LEU A 330 -0.24 6.61 -11.19
N ALA A 331 -1.03 6.20 -12.19
CA ALA A 331 -1.40 4.80 -12.39
C ALA A 331 -0.17 3.88 -12.51
N ALA A 332 0.93 4.34 -13.11
CA ALA A 332 2.18 3.57 -13.18
C ALA A 332 2.77 3.23 -11.79
N ILE A 333 2.52 4.06 -10.77
CA ILE A 333 3.09 3.89 -9.43
C ILE A 333 2.08 3.20 -8.49
N VAL A 334 0.79 3.50 -8.63
CA VAL A 334 -0.24 3.00 -7.71
C VAL A 334 -0.93 1.71 -8.18
N ALA A 335 -0.80 1.38 -9.46
CA ALA A 335 -1.28 0.15 -10.10
C ALA A 335 -0.16 -0.45 -10.97
N PRO A 336 0.95 -0.92 -10.35
CA PRO A 336 2.26 -1.04 -10.97
C PRO A 336 2.53 -2.38 -11.66
N THR A 337 1.53 -3.23 -11.83
CA THR A 337 1.69 -4.57 -12.41
C THR A 337 0.82 -4.76 -13.65
N VAL A 338 1.19 -5.67 -14.54
CA VAL A 338 0.31 -6.06 -15.65
C VAL A 338 -1.02 -6.59 -15.12
N ASN A 339 -1.01 -7.23 -13.95
CA ASN A 339 -2.20 -7.74 -13.29
C ASN A 339 -3.13 -6.63 -12.77
N SER A 340 -2.61 -5.45 -12.44
CA SER A 340 -3.39 -4.28 -12.03
C SER A 340 -4.46 -3.89 -13.06
N TYR A 341 -4.14 -4.03 -14.36
CA TYR A 341 -5.03 -3.65 -15.46
C TYR A 341 -6.11 -4.71 -15.76
N HIS A 342 -5.96 -5.92 -15.22
CA HIS A 342 -7.08 -6.87 -15.16
C HIS A 342 -8.11 -6.50 -14.10
N ARG A 343 -7.72 -5.77 -13.04
CA ARG A 343 -8.65 -5.19 -12.06
C ARG A 343 -9.38 -3.98 -12.63
N MET A 344 -8.67 -3.08 -13.32
CA MET A 344 -9.20 -1.81 -13.82
C MET A 344 -10.07 -1.99 -15.07
N VAL A 345 -11.16 -2.76 -14.95
CA VAL A 345 -12.16 -2.96 -16.00
C VAL A 345 -13.54 -2.56 -15.47
N PRO A 346 -14.41 -1.95 -16.33
CA PRO A 346 -15.76 -1.56 -15.91
C PRO A 346 -16.58 -2.74 -15.39
N GLY A 347 -17.36 -2.53 -14.32
CA GLY A 347 -18.29 -3.53 -13.79
C GLY A 347 -17.73 -4.45 -12.69
N PHE A 348 -16.51 -4.22 -12.21
CA PHE A 348 -15.88 -4.95 -11.11
C PHE A 348 -15.48 -4.04 -9.94
N GLU A 349 -16.22 -2.97 -9.71
CA GLU A 349 -16.05 -1.98 -8.64
C GLU A 349 -14.69 -1.25 -8.64
N ALA A 350 -13.86 -1.49 -9.64
CA ALA A 350 -12.62 -0.74 -9.84
C ALA A 350 -12.89 0.57 -10.58
N PRO A 351 -12.33 1.69 -10.15
CA PRO A 351 -12.51 2.97 -10.82
C PRO A 351 -11.68 3.00 -12.11
N VAL A 352 -12.35 3.28 -13.21
CA VAL A 352 -11.68 3.40 -14.53
C VAL A 352 -11.78 4.81 -15.12
N TYR A 353 -12.60 5.69 -14.53
CA TYR A 353 -12.89 7.01 -15.08
C TYR A 353 -12.30 8.12 -14.21
N ILE A 354 -11.54 9.01 -14.84
CA ILE A 354 -10.90 10.17 -14.22
C ILE A 354 -11.99 11.21 -13.94
N ALA A 355 -12.55 11.14 -12.75
CA ALA A 355 -13.59 12.02 -12.25
C ALA A 355 -13.56 12.04 -10.73
N TRP A 356 -14.19 13.04 -10.13
CA TRP A 356 -14.36 13.11 -8.68
C TRP A 356 -15.82 13.30 -8.27
N SER A 357 -16.14 12.91 -7.05
CA SER A 357 -17.49 13.11 -6.50
C SER A 357 -17.56 12.94 -5.00
N ARG A 358 -18.64 13.44 -4.39
CA ARG A 358 -19.02 13.11 -3.02
C ARG A 358 -19.79 11.78 -3.00
N GLY A 359 -19.24 10.75 -2.34
CA GLY A 359 -19.93 9.48 -2.09
C GLY A 359 -20.06 8.53 -3.28
N ASN A 360 -19.82 8.97 -4.53
CA ASN A 360 -19.93 8.14 -5.72
C ASN A 360 -18.72 7.22 -5.89
N ARG A 361 -18.92 5.91 -5.81
CA ARG A 361 -17.87 4.90 -5.92
C ARG A 361 -17.43 4.60 -7.37
N SER A 362 -18.13 5.14 -8.39
CA SER A 362 -17.71 4.98 -9.79
C SER A 362 -16.66 6.00 -10.25
N ALA A 363 -16.39 7.03 -9.43
CA ALA A 363 -15.34 8.02 -9.65
C ALA A 363 -14.00 7.56 -9.07
N VAL A 364 -12.89 7.89 -9.73
CA VAL A 364 -11.54 7.55 -9.26
C VAL A 364 -11.17 8.29 -7.97
N ILE A 365 -11.70 9.49 -7.75
CA ILE A 365 -11.55 10.27 -6.52
C ILE A 365 -12.92 10.44 -5.86
N ARG A 366 -12.98 10.06 -4.60
CA ARG A 366 -14.16 10.18 -3.76
C ARG A 366 -13.88 11.08 -2.55
N VAL A 367 -14.79 12.02 -2.27
CA VAL A 367 -14.84 12.67 -0.96
C VAL A 367 -15.85 11.90 -0.12
N PRO A 368 -15.41 11.13 0.89
CA PRO A 368 -16.33 10.34 1.72
C PRO A 368 -17.36 11.20 2.43
N VAL A 369 -18.59 10.69 2.53
CA VAL A 369 -19.64 11.33 3.33
C VAL A 369 -19.33 11.10 4.80
N ASN A 370 -19.19 12.16 5.55
CA ASN A 370 -18.94 12.14 6.98
C ASN A 370 -20.06 12.85 7.74
N GLU A 371 -20.01 12.74 9.06
CA GLU A 371 -20.84 13.55 9.94
C GLU A 371 -20.63 15.04 9.65
N LYS A 372 -21.74 15.80 9.60
CA LYS A 372 -21.68 17.23 9.31
C LYS A 372 -20.91 17.99 10.41
N ASN A 373 -20.15 18.99 9.99
CA ASN A 373 -19.30 19.83 10.86
C ASN A 373 -18.16 19.03 11.55
N ASN A 374 -17.76 17.89 10.99
CA ASN A 374 -16.63 17.11 11.49
C ASN A 374 -15.36 17.36 10.66
N ALA A 375 -14.67 18.46 10.94
CA ALA A 375 -13.44 18.86 10.24
C ALA A 375 -12.35 17.77 10.31
N LYS A 376 -12.28 17.00 11.42
CA LYS A 376 -11.25 15.97 11.61
C LYS A 376 -11.42 14.78 10.68
N SER A 377 -12.61 14.50 10.21
CA SER A 377 -12.92 13.38 9.33
C SER A 377 -12.79 13.72 7.84
N LYS A 378 -12.58 15.02 7.48
CA LYS A 378 -12.49 15.44 6.09
C LYS A 378 -11.22 14.89 5.44
N ARG A 379 -11.41 14.11 4.35
CA ARG A 379 -10.35 13.46 3.58
C ARG A 379 -10.74 13.28 2.13
N ILE A 380 -9.77 13.06 1.29
CA ILE A 380 -9.92 12.73 -0.13
C ILE A 380 -9.43 11.31 -0.33
N GLU A 381 -10.25 10.46 -0.93
CA GLU A 381 -9.96 9.06 -1.20
C GLU A 381 -9.62 8.85 -2.68
N PHE A 382 -8.46 8.28 -2.94
CA PHE A 382 -8.04 7.83 -4.26
C PHE A 382 -8.25 6.32 -4.37
N ARG A 383 -9.04 5.89 -5.34
CA ARG A 383 -9.53 4.52 -5.43
C ARG A 383 -8.78 3.66 -6.47
N ALA A 384 -7.89 4.27 -7.27
CA ALA A 384 -7.11 3.57 -8.28
C ALA A 384 -6.06 2.61 -7.68
N PRO A 385 -5.38 2.93 -6.56
CA PRO A 385 -4.32 2.07 -6.03
C PRO A 385 -4.78 0.64 -5.76
N ASP A 386 -3.84 -0.29 -5.89
CA ASP A 386 -4.03 -1.69 -5.54
C ASP A 386 -2.92 -2.22 -4.62
N PRO A 387 -3.09 -3.40 -4.00
CA PRO A 387 -2.17 -3.90 -2.99
C PRO A 387 -0.77 -4.24 -3.52
N SER A 388 -0.56 -4.36 -4.84
CA SER A 388 0.76 -4.61 -5.42
C SER A 388 1.67 -3.37 -5.42
N ALA A 389 1.10 -2.19 -5.16
CA ALA A 389 1.87 -0.96 -5.09
C ALA A 389 2.83 -0.92 -3.90
N ASN A 390 4.03 -0.37 -4.13
CA ASN A 390 4.93 0.02 -3.06
C ASN A 390 4.31 1.17 -2.27
N SER A 391 3.86 0.92 -1.05
CA SER A 391 3.10 1.89 -0.24
C SER A 391 3.86 3.19 0.02
N TYR A 392 5.18 3.14 0.21
CA TYR A 392 6.01 4.34 0.41
C TYR A 392 5.99 5.24 -0.83
N LEU A 393 6.20 4.64 -2.02
CA LEU A 393 6.21 5.37 -3.29
C LEU A 393 4.81 5.84 -3.67
N ALA A 394 3.80 4.97 -3.53
CA ALA A 394 2.42 5.28 -3.89
C ALA A 394 1.86 6.46 -3.07
N PHE A 395 2.03 6.44 -1.74
CA PHE A 395 1.52 7.51 -0.89
C PHE A 395 2.24 8.83 -1.14
N SER A 396 3.57 8.79 -1.33
CA SER A 396 4.35 9.98 -1.67
C SER A 396 3.94 10.59 -3.01
N ALA A 397 3.72 9.76 -4.04
CA ALA A 397 3.28 10.22 -5.35
C ALA A 397 1.88 10.85 -5.33
N ILE A 398 0.94 10.25 -4.56
CA ILE A 398 -0.41 10.79 -4.38
C ILE A 398 -0.36 12.17 -3.71
N VAL A 399 0.44 12.31 -2.65
CA VAL A 399 0.61 13.60 -1.97
C VAL A 399 1.28 14.62 -2.88
N ALA A 400 2.30 14.22 -3.65
CA ALA A 400 3.00 15.08 -4.61
C ALA A 400 2.04 15.63 -5.68
N ALA A 401 1.20 14.76 -6.27
CA ALA A 401 0.20 15.17 -7.27
C ALA A 401 -0.81 16.18 -6.71
N GLY A 402 -1.31 15.93 -5.50
CA GLY A 402 -2.23 16.87 -4.85
C GLY A 402 -1.60 18.21 -4.51
N LEU A 403 -0.34 18.22 -4.05
CA LEU A 403 0.41 19.46 -3.76
C LEU A 403 0.69 20.27 -5.03
N ASP A 404 0.98 19.62 -6.14
CA ASP A 404 1.14 20.30 -7.43
C ASP A 404 -0.15 20.97 -7.86
N GLY A 405 -1.30 20.30 -7.66
CA GLY A 405 -2.62 20.87 -7.88
C GLY A 405 -2.90 22.13 -7.05
N ILE A 406 -2.55 22.10 -5.75
CA ILE A 406 -2.66 23.29 -4.89
C ILE A 406 -1.73 24.41 -5.38
N LYS A 407 -0.48 24.10 -5.69
CA LYS A 407 0.52 25.06 -6.16
C LYS A 407 0.11 25.73 -7.48
N LYS A 408 -0.38 24.96 -8.42
CA LYS A 408 -0.82 25.43 -9.75
C LYS A 408 -2.27 25.92 -9.77
N LYS A 409 -3.04 25.73 -8.68
CA LYS A 409 -4.48 26.06 -8.56
C LYS A 409 -5.29 25.34 -9.65
N ILE A 410 -5.07 24.04 -9.84
CA ILE A 410 -5.74 23.23 -10.85
C ILE A 410 -7.19 23.01 -10.43
N ASP A 411 -8.14 23.49 -11.27
CA ASP A 411 -9.55 23.27 -11.03
C ASP A 411 -9.94 21.83 -11.39
N PRO A 412 -10.55 21.05 -10.47
CA PRO A 412 -10.98 19.68 -10.75
C PRO A 412 -12.20 19.59 -11.67
N GLY A 413 -12.81 20.70 -12.05
CA GLY A 413 -14.12 20.74 -12.70
C GLY A 413 -15.28 20.30 -11.79
N ASP A 414 -16.47 20.16 -12.38
CA ASP A 414 -17.67 19.78 -11.64
C ASP A 414 -17.64 18.32 -11.16
N PRO A 415 -18.15 18.03 -9.96
CA PRO A 415 -18.26 16.68 -9.45
C PRO A 415 -19.32 15.87 -10.23
N ILE A 416 -19.04 14.59 -10.47
CA ILE A 416 -19.93 13.70 -11.20
C ILE A 416 -20.77 12.87 -10.23
N SER A 417 -22.05 13.20 -10.09
CA SER A 417 -22.98 12.51 -9.18
C SER A 417 -23.68 11.30 -9.83
N GLU A 418 -23.67 11.19 -11.17
CA GLU A 418 -24.25 10.09 -11.92
C GLU A 418 -23.39 8.82 -11.83
N ASN A 419 -23.99 7.62 -11.95
CA ASN A 419 -23.20 6.39 -12.06
C ASN A 419 -22.47 6.33 -13.40
N ILE A 420 -21.16 6.58 -13.37
CA ILE A 420 -20.34 6.70 -14.59
C ILE A 420 -20.27 5.38 -15.36
N TYR A 421 -20.33 4.22 -14.68
CA TYR A 421 -20.34 2.92 -15.37
C TYR A 421 -21.55 2.69 -16.27
N LYS A 422 -22.70 3.30 -15.94
CA LYS A 422 -23.93 3.20 -16.71
C LYS A 422 -24.10 4.35 -17.72
N MET A 423 -23.18 5.31 -17.71
CA MET A 423 -23.26 6.48 -18.56
C MET A 423 -22.87 6.13 -20.02
N PRO A 424 -23.65 6.54 -21.04
CA PRO A 424 -23.28 6.35 -22.44
C PRO A 424 -21.97 7.09 -22.79
N ASP A 425 -21.19 6.56 -23.73
CA ASP A 425 -19.93 7.16 -24.17
C ASP A 425 -20.10 8.62 -24.65
N SER A 426 -21.18 8.91 -25.39
CA SER A 426 -21.49 10.27 -25.82
C SER A 426 -21.63 11.26 -24.65
N ARG A 427 -22.24 10.82 -23.56
CA ARG A 427 -22.39 11.63 -22.35
C ARG A 427 -21.05 11.81 -21.65
N ARG A 428 -20.25 10.72 -21.47
CA ARG A 428 -18.90 10.82 -20.91
C ARG A 428 -18.02 11.79 -21.68
N ASN A 429 -18.02 11.68 -23.01
CA ASN A 429 -17.27 12.56 -23.89
C ASN A 429 -17.72 14.03 -23.77
N SER A 430 -19.04 14.28 -23.67
CA SER A 430 -19.56 15.64 -23.51
C SER A 430 -19.19 16.29 -22.19
N LEU A 431 -18.91 15.49 -21.14
CA LEU A 431 -18.45 15.91 -19.83
C LEU A 431 -16.91 15.93 -19.72
N GLY A 432 -16.18 15.58 -20.79
CA GLY A 432 -14.72 15.52 -20.77
C GLY A 432 -14.13 14.42 -19.88
N ILE A 433 -14.92 13.42 -19.47
CA ILE A 433 -14.49 12.33 -18.60
C ILE A 433 -13.57 11.39 -19.37
N LYS A 434 -12.30 11.38 -19.01
CA LYS A 434 -11.27 10.47 -19.56
C LYS A 434 -11.25 9.15 -18.79
N SER A 435 -10.66 8.12 -19.39
CA SER A 435 -10.36 6.86 -18.70
C SER A 435 -8.92 6.86 -18.19
N LEU A 436 -8.67 6.12 -17.11
CA LEU A 436 -7.32 5.72 -16.74
C LEU A 436 -6.70 4.88 -17.87
N PRO A 437 -5.35 4.80 -17.94
CA PRO A 437 -4.66 3.91 -18.87
C PRO A 437 -5.19 2.48 -18.81
N GLY A 438 -5.26 1.82 -19.96
CA GLY A 438 -5.74 0.44 -20.08
C GLY A 438 -4.66 -0.63 -19.90
N SER A 439 -3.38 -0.21 -19.80
CA SER A 439 -2.24 -1.10 -19.66
C SER A 439 -1.11 -0.47 -18.84
N LEU A 440 -0.20 -1.31 -18.33
CA LEU A 440 1.02 -0.84 -17.68
C LEU A 440 1.88 -0.03 -18.68
N GLU A 441 1.93 -0.43 -19.94
CA GLU A 441 2.67 0.27 -20.99
C GLU A 441 2.18 1.72 -21.14
N GLU A 442 0.86 1.92 -21.29
CA GLU A 442 0.26 3.25 -21.38
C GLU A 442 0.54 4.11 -20.15
N SER A 443 0.52 3.50 -18.96
CA SER A 443 0.81 4.21 -17.69
C SER A 443 2.27 4.61 -17.58
N LEU A 444 3.20 3.74 -17.98
CA LEU A 444 4.64 4.06 -18.00
C LEU A 444 4.96 5.16 -19.01
N GLU A 445 4.29 5.14 -20.18
CA GLU A 445 4.43 6.24 -21.15
C GLU A 445 3.86 7.56 -20.61
N ALA A 446 2.74 7.51 -19.90
CA ALA A 446 2.20 8.68 -19.19
C ALA A 446 3.16 9.20 -18.13
N LEU A 447 3.76 8.32 -17.31
CA LEU A 447 4.75 8.69 -16.28
C LEU A 447 6.01 9.32 -16.89
N LYS A 448 6.48 8.80 -18.02
CA LYS A 448 7.62 9.37 -18.75
C LYS A 448 7.36 10.80 -19.22
N ASN A 449 6.13 11.09 -19.63
CA ASN A 449 5.74 12.40 -20.15
C ASN A 449 5.27 13.38 -19.08
N ASP A 450 4.90 12.88 -17.89
CA ASP A 450 4.35 13.66 -16.78
C ASP A 450 4.90 13.14 -15.42
N SER A 451 6.11 13.55 -15.09
CA SER A 451 6.79 13.19 -13.85
C SER A 451 7.32 14.39 -13.05
N ASP A 452 7.16 15.61 -13.54
CA ASP A 452 7.73 16.80 -12.91
C ASP A 452 7.18 17.06 -11.49
N TYR A 453 5.92 16.74 -11.24
CA TYR A 453 5.29 16.85 -9.93
C TYR A 453 5.94 15.96 -8.86
N LEU A 454 6.57 14.86 -9.25
CA LEU A 454 7.26 13.93 -8.35
C LEU A 454 8.59 14.46 -7.83
N LYS A 455 9.22 15.44 -8.50
CA LYS A 455 10.55 15.95 -8.17
C LYS A 455 10.66 16.56 -6.78
N ILE A 456 9.55 16.79 -6.09
CA ILE A 456 9.55 17.26 -4.69
C ILE A 456 10.07 16.19 -3.71
N CYS A 457 10.02 14.90 -4.06
CA CYS A 457 10.50 13.81 -3.22
C CYS A 457 11.18 12.68 -4.01
N PHE A 458 10.85 12.46 -5.29
CA PHE A 458 11.52 11.49 -6.15
C PHE A 458 12.71 12.14 -6.86
N ASN A 459 13.79 11.38 -7.02
CA ASN A 459 14.91 11.76 -7.87
C ASN A 459 14.89 11.00 -9.19
N ASN A 460 15.63 11.48 -10.18
CA ASN A 460 15.66 10.87 -11.51
C ASN A 460 16.20 9.44 -11.48
N GLU A 461 17.22 9.16 -10.66
CA GLU A 461 17.81 7.81 -10.53
C GLU A 461 16.77 6.77 -10.08
N LEU A 462 15.90 7.12 -9.12
CA LEU A 462 14.82 6.25 -8.71
C LEU A 462 13.80 6.06 -9.82
N LEU A 463 13.36 7.14 -10.48
CA LEU A 463 12.36 7.07 -11.56
C LEU A 463 12.85 6.23 -12.73
N ASP A 464 14.10 6.42 -13.17
CA ASP A 464 14.72 5.65 -14.24
C ASP A 464 14.83 4.16 -13.86
N THR A 465 15.30 3.89 -12.63
CA THR A 465 15.39 2.53 -12.08
C THR A 465 14.00 1.87 -12.03
N TYR A 466 13.00 2.59 -11.52
CA TYR A 466 11.63 2.10 -11.40
C TYR A 466 11.03 1.76 -12.77
N MET A 467 11.14 2.68 -13.73
CA MET A 467 10.63 2.46 -15.09
C MET A 467 11.32 1.28 -15.78
N ALA A 468 12.63 1.13 -15.63
CA ALA A 468 13.38 0.00 -16.19
C ALA A 468 12.88 -1.34 -15.60
N ILE A 469 12.71 -1.42 -14.27
CA ILE A 469 12.18 -2.62 -13.59
C ILE A 469 10.77 -2.95 -14.12
N LYS A 470 9.89 -1.97 -14.25
CA LYS A 470 8.52 -2.20 -14.71
C LYS A 470 8.44 -2.59 -16.19
N GLN A 471 9.35 -2.10 -17.02
CA GLN A 471 9.49 -2.54 -18.41
C GLN A 471 9.95 -4.00 -18.50
N GLU A 472 10.93 -4.42 -17.70
CA GLU A 472 11.34 -5.82 -17.61
C GLU A 472 10.19 -6.74 -17.16
N GLU A 473 9.48 -6.36 -16.10
CA GLU A 473 8.32 -7.10 -15.59
C GLU A 473 7.20 -7.22 -16.65
N MET A 474 6.96 -6.15 -17.41
CA MET A 474 5.96 -6.14 -18.49
C MET A 474 6.32 -7.13 -19.61
N ILE A 475 7.60 -7.17 -20.01
CA ILE A 475 8.10 -8.13 -21.01
C ILE A 475 7.94 -9.56 -20.48
N GLU A 476 8.38 -9.82 -19.25
CA GLU A 476 8.29 -11.15 -18.63
C GLU A 476 6.83 -11.62 -18.49
N ALA A 477 5.92 -10.74 -18.05
CA ALA A 477 4.50 -11.06 -17.93
C ALA A 477 3.79 -11.23 -19.29
N GLY A 478 4.21 -10.48 -20.34
CA GLY A 478 3.59 -10.47 -21.66
C GLY A 478 3.86 -11.73 -22.48
N GLU A 479 5.02 -12.32 -22.33
CA GLU A 479 5.44 -13.55 -23.06
C GLU A 479 4.79 -14.82 -22.54
N ARG A 480 4.06 -14.77 -21.42
CA ARG A 480 3.66 -15.95 -20.68
C ARG A 480 2.16 -15.96 -20.32
N THR A 481 1.70 -17.11 -19.82
CA THR A 481 0.32 -17.43 -19.48
C THR A 481 -0.16 -16.75 -18.18
N LYS A 482 -1.43 -16.97 -17.78
CA LYS A 482 -1.98 -16.61 -16.47
C LYS A 482 -1.07 -17.05 -15.30
N MET A 483 -0.50 -18.26 -15.41
CA MET A 483 0.43 -18.85 -14.45
C MET A 483 1.69 -17.99 -14.26
N SER A 484 2.25 -17.40 -15.32
CA SER A 484 3.46 -16.57 -15.21
C SER A 484 3.22 -15.24 -14.53
N GLN A 485 2.09 -14.59 -14.76
CA GLN A 485 1.73 -13.41 -13.98
C GLN A 485 1.57 -13.76 -12.50
N PHE A 486 1.00 -14.93 -12.20
CA PHE A 486 0.86 -15.41 -10.85
C PHE A 486 2.21 -15.67 -10.17
N ILE A 487 3.15 -16.32 -10.87
CA ILE A 487 4.51 -16.58 -10.37
C ILE A 487 5.28 -15.26 -10.18
N LEU A 488 5.15 -14.32 -11.12
CA LEU A 488 5.85 -13.04 -11.08
C LEU A 488 5.36 -12.13 -9.94
N TYR A 489 4.06 -12.16 -9.65
CA TYR A 489 3.41 -11.25 -8.71
C TYR A 489 2.87 -11.93 -7.44
N TYR A 490 3.23 -13.18 -7.19
CA TYR A 490 2.75 -13.95 -6.04
C TYR A 490 3.06 -13.28 -4.69
N ASP A 491 4.19 -12.62 -4.58
CA ASP A 491 4.76 -12.08 -3.36
C ASP A 491 4.76 -10.53 -3.28
N VAL A 492 3.97 -9.87 -4.15
CA VAL A 492 3.80 -8.41 -4.15
C VAL A 492 3.14 -7.87 -2.87
#